data_282f1d6f812fafa8a6f46967edb94b57
#
_entry.id   282f1d6f812fafa8a6f46967edb94b57
#
_cell.length_a   1.000
_cell.length_b   1.000
_cell.length_c   1.000
_cell.angle_alpha   90.00
_cell.angle_beta   90.00
_cell.angle_gamma   90.00
#
_symmetry.space_group_name_H-M   'P 1'
#
loop_
_entity.id
_entity.type
_entity.pdbx_description
1 polymer ?
#
loop_
_entity_poly.entity_id
_entity_poly.type
_entity_poly.pdbx_seq_one_letter_code
_entity_poly.pdbx_strand_id
1 'polypeptide(L)'
;MNKHQKLNEEHQAQMAGLSNPDRYTFVDLGLPSGRLWATENAPGFYTFDEAVDTFGELLPKGSAMVELIEESTCTWNNEKKGLDITGPNGNTIFLPADGYRWGREVKDVKLEGDYWTRMPLSQSNARNLSFGSGGVCPLDSSLRSDGFSVRPCRELN
;
A
#
# COMPACT_ATOMS: atom_id res chain seq x y z
N MET A 1 14.56 6.69 32.37
CA MET A 1 13.52 6.76 31.29
C MET A 1 12.22 6.22 31.86
N ASN A 2 11.14 7.01 31.76
CA ASN A 2 9.83 6.54 32.23
C ASN A 2 9.14 5.66 31.16
N LYS A 3 8.04 5.04 31.53
CA LYS A 3 7.30 4.12 30.67
C LYS A 3 6.82 4.78 29.36
N HIS A 4 6.37 6.03 29.43
CA HIS A 4 5.94 6.79 28.24
C HIS A 4 7.08 7.04 27.26
N GLN A 5 8.24 7.44 27.77
CA GLN A 5 9.41 7.69 26.93
C GLN A 5 9.88 6.41 26.25
N LYS A 6 9.86 5.29 26.97
CA LYS A 6 10.24 3.99 26.42
C LYS A 6 9.29 3.54 25.30
N LEU A 7 7.97 3.69 25.50
CA LEU A 7 6.98 3.35 24.47
C LEU A 7 7.11 4.23 23.21
N ASN A 8 7.38 5.53 23.39
CA ASN A 8 7.61 6.43 22.27
C ASN A 8 8.85 6.05 21.48
N GLU A 9 9.94 5.71 22.17
CA GLU A 9 11.18 5.28 21.52
C GLU A 9 10.99 3.95 20.76
N GLU A 10 10.27 3.00 21.35
CA GLU A 10 9.96 1.73 20.71
C GLU A 10 9.09 1.96 19.46
N HIS A 11 8.09 2.83 19.55
CA HIS A 11 7.24 3.19 18.41
C HIS A 11 8.07 3.85 17.31
N GLN A 12 8.91 4.83 17.65
CA GLN A 12 9.79 5.49 16.68
C GLN A 12 10.73 4.51 16.02
N ALA A 13 11.27 3.56 16.79
CA ALA A 13 12.15 2.53 16.25
C ALA A 13 11.43 1.63 15.24
N GLN A 14 10.17 1.27 15.50
CA GLN A 14 9.36 0.48 14.57
C GLN A 14 9.08 1.24 13.27
N MET A 15 8.86 2.55 13.37
CA MET A 15 8.56 3.41 12.23
C MET A 15 9.79 3.92 11.50
N ALA A 16 10.98 3.83 12.14
CA ALA A 16 12.22 4.28 11.54
C ALA A 16 12.58 3.40 10.34
N GLY A 17 13.06 4.03 9.28
CA GLY A 17 13.53 3.31 8.10
C GLY A 17 12.43 2.84 7.16
N LEU A 18 11.16 3.20 7.38
CA LEU A 18 10.07 2.83 6.47
C LEU A 18 10.23 3.47 5.08
N SER A 19 10.99 4.55 4.97
CA SER A 19 11.34 5.17 3.69
C SER A 19 12.65 4.64 3.10
N ASN A 20 13.34 3.74 3.79
CA ASN A 20 14.59 3.16 3.31
C ASN A 20 14.29 1.93 2.43
N PRO A 21 14.66 1.95 1.13
CA PRO A 21 14.42 0.80 0.26
C PRO A 21 15.06 -0.50 0.76
N ASP A 22 16.16 -0.42 1.49
CA ASP A 22 16.86 -1.61 1.99
C ASP A 22 16.05 -2.39 3.03
N ARG A 23 15.01 -1.78 3.60
CA ARG A 23 14.12 -2.43 4.55
C ARG A 23 13.22 -3.48 3.89
N TYR A 24 13.02 -3.40 2.58
CA TYR A 24 12.05 -4.23 1.86
C TYR A 24 12.75 -5.15 0.87
N THR A 25 12.08 -6.25 0.56
CA THR A 25 12.43 -7.07 -0.59
C THR A 25 11.54 -6.66 -1.75
N PHE A 26 12.15 -6.33 -2.89
CA PHE A 26 11.43 -5.91 -4.09
C PHE A 26 11.48 -7.00 -5.15
N VAL A 27 10.44 -7.08 -5.95
CA VAL A 27 10.34 -8.01 -7.07
C VAL A 27 10.10 -7.25 -8.35
N ASP A 28 10.75 -7.70 -9.43
CA ASP A 28 10.52 -7.21 -10.78
C ASP A 28 9.38 -8.03 -11.39
N LEU A 29 8.27 -7.38 -11.70
CA LEU A 29 7.10 -7.99 -12.32
C LEU A 29 7.14 -7.93 -13.86
N GLY A 30 8.17 -7.30 -14.43
CA GLY A 30 8.26 -7.09 -15.87
C GLY A 30 7.39 -5.94 -16.39
N LEU A 31 7.07 -4.97 -15.53
CA LEU A 31 6.25 -3.82 -15.91
C LEU A 31 7.00 -2.92 -16.89
N PRO A 32 6.28 -2.23 -17.81
CA PRO A 32 6.93 -1.38 -18.81
C PRO A 32 7.86 -0.30 -18.25
N SER A 33 7.52 0.26 -17.08
CA SER A 33 8.35 1.29 -16.44
C SER A 33 9.63 0.75 -15.79
N GLY A 34 9.67 -0.56 -15.54
CA GLY A 34 10.74 -1.17 -14.75
C GLY A 34 10.58 -1.00 -13.25
N ARG A 35 9.48 -0.41 -12.78
CA ARG A 35 9.24 -0.26 -11.34
C ARG A 35 9.25 -1.60 -10.63
N LEU A 36 9.77 -1.58 -9.43
CA LEU A 36 9.80 -2.76 -8.55
C LEU A 36 8.75 -2.58 -7.46
N TRP A 37 8.14 -3.69 -7.06
CA TRP A 37 7.13 -3.68 -6.00
C TRP A 37 7.59 -4.53 -4.83
N ALA A 38 7.35 -4.05 -3.62
CA ALA A 38 7.70 -4.80 -2.42
C ALA A 38 6.88 -6.09 -2.34
N THR A 39 7.48 -7.13 -1.76
CA THR A 39 6.84 -8.43 -1.60
C THR A 39 5.83 -8.46 -0.47
N GLU A 40 5.91 -7.49 0.45
CA GLU A 40 5.02 -7.40 1.62
C GLU A 40 4.57 -5.97 1.85
N ASN A 41 3.44 -5.83 2.54
CA ASN A 41 2.98 -4.52 2.99
C ASN A 41 3.91 -3.96 4.05
N ALA A 42 4.03 -2.63 4.12
CA ALA A 42 4.53 -1.99 5.32
C ALA A 42 3.58 -2.28 6.50
N PRO A 43 4.08 -2.33 7.74
CA PRO A 43 3.24 -2.63 8.88
C PRO A 43 2.24 -1.52 9.17
N GLY A 44 1.00 -1.90 9.47
CA GLY A 44 -0.02 -0.97 9.97
C GLY A 44 -0.83 -0.26 8.91
N PHE A 45 -1.64 0.68 9.38
CA PHE A 45 -2.49 1.54 8.57
C PHE A 45 -2.02 2.99 8.73
N TYR A 46 -2.20 3.78 7.68
CA TYR A 46 -1.72 5.17 7.62
C TYR A 46 -2.81 6.06 7.07
N THR A 47 -2.96 7.26 7.63
CA THR A 47 -3.71 8.30 6.94
C THR A 47 -2.91 8.73 5.72
N PHE A 48 -3.53 9.46 4.79
CA PHE A 48 -2.82 9.91 3.60
C PHE A 48 -1.57 10.74 3.94
N ASP A 49 -1.72 11.71 4.84
CA ASP A 49 -0.59 12.57 5.21
C ASP A 49 0.51 11.79 5.93
N GLU A 50 0.13 10.86 6.81
CA GLU A 50 1.10 9.95 7.44
C GLU A 50 1.85 9.12 6.41
N ALA A 51 1.14 8.60 5.40
CA ALA A 51 1.76 7.80 4.35
C ALA A 51 2.77 8.61 3.52
N VAL A 52 2.40 9.82 3.13
CA VAL A 52 3.30 10.73 2.39
C VAL A 52 4.56 11.02 3.21
N ASP A 53 4.37 11.39 4.47
CA ASP A 53 5.49 11.76 5.34
C ASP A 53 6.38 10.57 5.69
N THR A 54 5.79 9.39 5.87
CA THR A 54 6.51 8.18 6.31
C THR A 54 7.30 7.52 5.18
N PHE A 55 6.70 7.40 4.01
CA PHE A 55 7.26 6.57 2.92
C PHE A 55 7.99 7.37 1.85
N GLY A 56 7.68 8.65 1.71
CA GLY A 56 8.32 9.49 0.70
C GLY A 56 8.19 8.89 -0.70
N GLU A 57 9.31 8.70 -1.38
CA GLU A 57 9.35 8.18 -2.75
C GLU A 57 8.91 6.72 -2.89
N LEU A 58 8.87 5.97 -1.79
CA LEU A 58 8.40 4.58 -1.80
C LEU A 58 6.88 4.46 -1.77
N LEU A 59 6.17 5.55 -1.48
CA LEU A 59 4.71 5.58 -1.65
C LEU A 59 4.40 5.63 -3.14
N PRO A 60 3.63 4.67 -3.69
CA PRO A 60 3.42 4.61 -5.13
C PRO A 60 2.75 5.86 -5.69
N LYS A 61 3.22 6.31 -6.86
CA LYS A 61 2.49 7.30 -7.65
C LYS A 61 1.16 6.73 -8.10
N GLY A 62 0.18 7.60 -8.39
CA GLY A 62 -1.08 7.15 -9.00
C GLY A 62 -0.82 6.40 -10.31
N SER A 63 0.10 6.90 -11.15
CA SER A 63 0.46 6.23 -12.40
C SER A 63 1.10 4.86 -12.18
N ALA A 64 1.84 4.69 -11.09
CA ALA A 64 2.42 3.39 -10.72
C ALA A 64 1.34 2.38 -10.37
N MET A 65 0.33 2.80 -9.64
CA MET A 65 -0.78 1.93 -9.27
C MET A 65 -1.61 1.53 -10.49
N VAL A 66 -1.87 2.47 -11.39
CA VAL A 66 -2.58 2.18 -12.65
C VAL A 66 -1.80 1.17 -13.48
N GLU A 67 -0.49 1.38 -13.65
CA GLU A 67 0.36 0.45 -14.38
C GLU A 67 0.32 -0.96 -13.77
N LEU A 68 0.46 -1.05 -12.45
CA LEU A 68 0.44 -2.34 -11.76
C LEU A 68 -0.83 -3.13 -12.10
N ILE A 69 -1.98 -2.48 -12.04
CA ILE A 69 -3.26 -3.15 -12.23
C ILE A 69 -3.54 -3.42 -13.71
N GLU A 70 -3.26 -2.46 -14.59
CA GLU A 70 -3.57 -2.58 -16.02
C GLU A 70 -2.60 -3.49 -16.79
N GLU A 71 -1.33 -3.52 -16.39
CA GLU A 71 -0.31 -4.31 -17.10
C GLU A 71 -0.12 -5.71 -16.52
N SER A 72 -0.86 -6.05 -15.49
CA SER A 72 -0.77 -7.35 -14.80
C SER A 72 -2.11 -8.09 -14.85
N THR A 73 -2.06 -9.39 -14.56
CA THR A 73 -3.27 -10.18 -14.34
C THR A 73 -3.60 -10.14 -12.87
N CYS A 74 -4.77 -9.60 -12.53
CA CYS A 74 -5.23 -9.46 -11.15
C CYS A 74 -6.39 -10.42 -10.90
N THR A 75 -6.27 -11.25 -9.86
CA THR A 75 -7.27 -12.26 -9.53
C THR A 75 -7.52 -12.28 -8.03
N TRP A 76 -8.79 -12.18 -7.63
CA TRP A 76 -9.16 -12.34 -6.24
C TRP A 76 -8.86 -13.77 -5.78
N ASN A 77 -8.07 -13.90 -4.71
CA ASN A 77 -7.76 -15.18 -4.10
C ASN A 77 -8.69 -15.37 -2.90
N ASN A 78 -9.72 -16.20 -3.08
CA ASN A 78 -10.74 -16.39 -2.05
C ASN A 78 -10.24 -17.20 -0.86
N GLU A 79 -9.20 -17.98 -1.00
CA GLU A 79 -8.60 -18.74 0.09
C GLU A 79 -7.79 -17.84 1.02
N LYS A 80 -6.91 -17.01 0.44
CA LYS A 80 -6.04 -16.10 1.19
C LYS A 80 -6.69 -14.77 1.51
N LYS A 81 -7.82 -14.43 0.87
CA LYS A 81 -8.54 -13.15 1.03
C LYS A 81 -7.66 -11.96 0.66
N GLY A 82 -7.44 -11.83 -0.61
CA GLY A 82 -6.67 -10.75 -1.18
C GLY A 82 -6.52 -10.88 -2.68
N LEU A 83 -5.69 -10.03 -3.26
CA LEU A 83 -5.51 -9.93 -4.69
C LEU A 83 -4.16 -10.52 -5.10
N ASP A 84 -4.20 -11.53 -5.96
CA ASP A 84 -3.01 -12.03 -6.64
C ASP A 84 -2.75 -11.17 -7.87
N ILE A 85 -1.53 -10.68 -7.99
CA ILE A 85 -1.11 -9.85 -9.12
C ILE A 85 0.06 -10.54 -9.79
N THR A 86 -0.14 -10.97 -11.04
CA THR A 86 0.88 -11.61 -11.85
C THR A 86 1.33 -10.68 -12.95
N GLY A 87 2.60 -10.28 -12.92
CA GLY A 87 3.17 -9.38 -13.92
C GLY A 87 3.43 -10.05 -15.26
N PRO A 88 3.79 -9.27 -16.28
CA PRO A 88 4.07 -9.80 -17.61
C PRO A 88 5.17 -10.85 -17.67
N ASN A 89 6.12 -10.81 -16.73
CA ASN A 89 7.21 -11.79 -16.69
C ASN A 89 6.86 -13.07 -15.92
N GLY A 90 5.64 -13.17 -15.38
CA GLY A 90 5.19 -14.34 -14.63
C GLY A 90 5.43 -14.27 -13.11
N ASN A 91 6.20 -13.31 -12.65
CA ASN A 91 6.37 -13.09 -11.20
C ASN A 91 5.12 -12.53 -10.59
N THR A 92 4.88 -12.84 -9.31
CA THR A 92 3.64 -12.48 -8.62
C THR A 92 3.90 -11.75 -7.32
N ILE A 93 2.95 -10.91 -6.94
CA ILE A 93 2.81 -10.38 -5.58
C ILE A 93 1.39 -10.63 -5.11
N PHE A 94 1.20 -10.62 -3.80
CA PHE A 94 -0.10 -10.75 -3.16
C PHE A 94 -0.38 -9.52 -2.32
N LEU A 95 -1.55 -8.88 -2.54
CA LEU A 95 -2.01 -7.76 -1.74
C LEU A 95 -3.12 -8.26 -0.82
N PRO A 96 -2.87 -8.40 0.50
CA PRO A 96 -3.93 -8.82 1.41
C PRO A 96 -5.06 -7.81 1.50
N ALA A 97 -6.28 -8.32 1.64
CA ALA A 97 -7.46 -7.52 1.92
C ALA A 97 -7.54 -7.29 3.43
N ASP A 98 -6.73 -6.38 3.92
CA ASP A 98 -6.63 -6.09 5.35
C ASP A 98 -7.69 -5.11 5.85
N GLY A 99 -8.59 -4.68 4.96
CA GLY A 99 -9.58 -3.68 5.28
C GLY A 99 -8.96 -2.29 5.42
N TYR A 100 -9.60 -1.47 6.22
CA TYR A 100 -9.14 -0.11 6.48
C TYR A 100 -9.47 0.31 7.90
N ARG A 101 -8.73 1.29 8.40
CA ARG A 101 -9.00 1.89 9.71
C ARG A 101 -9.86 3.14 9.52
N TRP A 102 -10.96 3.19 10.25
CA TRP A 102 -11.82 4.35 10.33
C TRP A 102 -11.89 4.77 11.80
N GLY A 103 -11.26 5.89 12.13
CA GLY A 103 -11.08 6.27 13.52
C GLY A 103 -10.21 5.24 14.24
N ARG A 104 -10.79 4.56 15.23
CA ARG A 104 -10.11 3.51 16.00
C ARG A 104 -10.51 2.10 15.59
N GLU A 105 -11.43 1.98 14.63
CA GLU A 105 -11.95 0.69 14.21
C GLU A 105 -11.31 0.24 12.90
N VAL A 106 -11.02 -1.04 12.78
CA VAL A 106 -10.62 -1.67 11.52
C VAL A 106 -11.85 -2.35 10.94
N LYS A 107 -12.16 -2.01 9.69
CA LYS A 107 -13.36 -2.46 8.98
C LYS A 107 -12.99 -3.29 7.76
N ASP A 108 -13.93 -4.16 7.36
CA ASP A 108 -13.88 -4.92 6.11
C ASP A 108 -12.65 -5.80 5.94
N VAL A 109 -12.07 -6.28 7.04
CA VAL A 109 -10.96 -7.24 7.02
C VAL A 109 -11.38 -8.48 6.27
N LYS A 110 -10.55 -8.95 5.34
CA LYS A 110 -10.79 -10.09 4.45
C LYS A 110 -11.88 -9.88 3.40
N LEU A 111 -12.44 -8.67 3.33
CA LEU A 111 -13.46 -8.30 2.34
C LEU A 111 -12.94 -7.29 1.33
N GLU A 112 -12.11 -6.35 1.78
CA GLU A 112 -11.65 -5.22 0.99
C GLU A 112 -10.19 -4.92 1.28
N GLY A 113 -9.45 -4.56 0.25
CA GLY A 113 -8.12 -4.02 0.37
C GLY A 113 -8.08 -2.59 -0.14
N ASP A 114 -7.45 -1.70 0.63
CA ASP A 114 -7.29 -0.29 0.30
C ASP A 114 -5.84 0.10 0.52
N TYR A 115 -5.23 0.70 -0.51
CA TYR A 115 -3.81 1.02 -0.53
C TYR A 115 -3.60 2.43 -1.03
N TRP A 116 -2.92 3.26 -0.24
CA TRP A 116 -2.65 4.63 -0.65
C TRP A 116 -1.74 4.73 -1.88
N THR A 117 -2.02 5.72 -2.71
CA THR A 117 -1.05 6.31 -3.63
C THR A 117 -0.61 7.65 -3.06
N ARG A 118 0.39 8.31 -3.66
CA ARG A 118 0.76 9.68 -3.25
C ARG A 118 0.04 10.75 -4.05
N MET A 119 -1.04 10.40 -4.73
CA MET A 119 -1.80 11.32 -5.57
C MET A 119 -2.91 12.00 -4.77
N PRO A 120 -2.77 13.30 -4.45
CA PRO A 120 -3.86 14.02 -3.81
C PRO A 120 -4.98 14.31 -4.83
N LEU A 121 -6.19 14.47 -4.34
CA LEU A 121 -7.34 14.84 -5.17
C LEU A 121 -7.89 16.21 -4.78
N SER A 122 -8.09 16.42 -3.48
CA SER A 122 -8.64 17.66 -2.93
C SER A 122 -8.10 17.86 -1.52
N GLN A 123 -8.58 18.89 -0.81
CA GLN A 123 -8.20 19.11 0.59
C GLN A 123 -8.60 17.95 1.49
N SER A 124 -9.72 17.28 1.17
CA SER A 124 -10.26 16.21 2.02
C SER A 124 -10.01 14.81 1.48
N ASN A 125 -9.70 14.65 0.20
CA ASN A 125 -9.62 13.35 -0.46
C ASN A 125 -8.29 13.12 -1.17
N ALA A 126 -7.93 11.85 -1.31
CA ALA A 126 -6.76 11.41 -2.07
C ALA A 126 -7.07 10.10 -2.79
N ARG A 127 -6.21 9.70 -3.71
CA ARG A 127 -6.39 8.51 -4.54
C ARG A 127 -5.80 7.29 -3.88
N ASN A 128 -6.52 6.17 -3.99
CA ASN A 128 -6.10 4.89 -3.48
C ASN A 128 -6.51 3.76 -4.42
N LEU A 129 -5.79 2.65 -4.35
CA LEU A 129 -6.26 1.39 -4.91
C LEU A 129 -7.34 0.84 -3.98
N SER A 130 -8.44 0.35 -4.55
CA SER A 130 -9.46 -0.38 -3.81
C SER A 130 -9.81 -1.66 -4.55
N PHE A 131 -9.95 -2.76 -3.83
CA PHE A 131 -10.35 -4.03 -4.43
C PHE A 131 -11.12 -4.89 -3.43
N GLY A 132 -11.87 -5.83 -3.98
CA GLY A 132 -12.57 -6.86 -3.26
C GLY A 132 -12.88 -8.01 -4.21
N SER A 133 -13.72 -8.95 -3.78
CA SER A 133 -14.11 -10.09 -4.62
C SER A 133 -14.87 -9.68 -5.89
N GLY A 134 -15.45 -8.49 -5.89
CA GLY A 134 -16.26 -7.98 -7.01
C GLY A 134 -15.47 -7.18 -8.05
N GLY A 135 -14.21 -6.86 -7.80
CA GLY A 135 -13.43 -6.11 -8.77
C GLY A 135 -12.31 -5.27 -8.17
N VAL A 136 -11.63 -4.53 -9.04
CA VAL A 136 -10.47 -3.73 -8.71
C VAL A 136 -10.65 -2.34 -9.30
N CYS A 137 -10.44 -1.31 -8.47
CA CYS A 137 -10.41 0.08 -8.91
C CYS A 137 -9.01 0.65 -8.60
N PRO A 138 -8.16 0.89 -9.62
CA PRO A 138 -6.77 1.31 -9.37
C PRO A 138 -6.64 2.70 -8.78
N LEU A 139 -7.56 3.60 -9.06
CA LEU A 139 -7.57 4.96 -8.52
C LEU A 139 -8.98 5.34 -8.05
N ASP A 140 -9.32 4.85 -6.88
CA ASP A 140 -10.52 5.28 -6.15
C ASP A 140 -10.23 6.58 -5.41
N SER A 141 -11.24 7.16 -4.82
CA SER A 141 -11.15 8.40 -4.05
C SER A 141 -11.66 8.15 -2.63
N SER A 142 -10.85 8.48 -1.66
CA SER A 142 -11.19 8.26 -0.25
C SER A 142 -10.78 9.46 0.61
N LEU A 143 -11.36 9.54 1.81
CA LEU A 143 -11.00 10.59 2.76
C LEU A 143 -9.55 10.41 3.21
N ARG A 144 -8.80 11.50 3.25
CA ARG A 144 -7.40 11.50 3.71
C ARG A 144 -7.26 11.00 5.14
N SER A 145 -8.31 11.12 5.95
CA SER A 145 -8.33 10.66 7.34
C SER A 145 -8.54 9.17 7.51
N ASP A 146 -8.93 8.46 6.45
CA ASP A 146 -9.02 7.00 6.50
C ASP A 146 -7.61 6.39 6.63
N GLY A 147 -7.52 5.28 7.34
CA GLY A 147 -6.27 4.55 7.49
C GLY A 147 -6.18 3.39 6.52
N PHE A 148 -5.23 3.44 5.59
CA PHE A 148 -5.05 2.43 4.56
C PHE A 148 -3.68 1.77 4.65
N SER A 149 -3.56 0.61 4.03
CA SER A 149 -2.30 -0.09 3.86
C SER A 149 -1.39 0.65 2.87
N VAL A 150 -0.10 0.36 2.95
CA VAL A 150 0.90 0.84 1.98
C VAL A 150 1.70 -0.35 1.48
N ARG A 151 1.74 -0.53 0.16
CA ARG A 151 2.67 -1.44 -0.49
C ARG A 151 3.77 -0.60 -1.13
N PRO A 152 5.00 -0.63 -0.62
CA PRO A 152 6.09 0.17 -1.20
C PRO A 152 6.40 -0.19 -2.65
N CYS A 153 6.74 0.84 -3.42
CA CYS A 153 7.11 0.73 -4.82
C CYS A 153 8.42 1.49 -5.02
N ARG A 154 9.33 0.91 -5.81
CA ARG A 154 10.62 1.53 -6.08
C ARG A 154 10.72 1.94 -7.54
N GLU A 155 10.94 3.24 -7.76
CA GLU A 155 11.24 3.75 -9.08
C GLU A 155 12.67 3.41 -9.45
N LEU A 156 12.88 3.01 -10.70
CA LEU A 156 14.22 2.84 -11.25
C LEU A 156 14.54 4.05 -12.11
N ASN A 157 15.58 4.73 -11.78
CA ASN A 157 16.08 5.89 -12.54
C ASN A 157 17.18 5.47 -13.51
#